data_3ed90d73fa2c1613be6eb4bff0cb64e5
#
_entry.id   3ed90d73fa2c1613be6eb4bff0cb64e5
#
_cell.length_a   1.000
_cell.length_b   1.000
_cell.length_c   1.000
_cell.angle_alpha   90.00
_cell.angle_beta   90.00
_cell.angle_gamma   90.00
#
_symmetry.space_group_name_H-M   'P 1'
#
loop_
_entity.id
_entity.type
_entity.pdbx_description
1 polymer ?
#
loop_
_entity_poly.entity_id
_entity_poly.type
_entity_poly.pdbx_seq_one_letter_code
_entity_poly.pdbx_strand_id
1 'polypeptide(L)'
;MGMRITHLGSGSRGNSTLLCSGGTRVLVDCGFSLRQMESRLHLVGVEPQSIDAILVTHHHSDHSRTAKRASEKWEATLHANLETATKMGWQPMSECRTFGGLDRIGISDDLSLLPIPVPHDDADNVAVIATNGDGRRAAIVTDLGESTVELNKHLIGCSHISIEANYDSKR
;
A
#
# COMPACT_ATOMS: atom_id res chain seq x y z
N MET A 1 12.39 -14.80 -9.06
CA MET A 1 13.11 -13.64 -8.47
C MET A 1 12.55 -13.30 -7.10
N GLY A 2 13.39 -12.77 -6.17
CA GLY A 2 12.93 -12.42 -4.82
C GLY A 2 12.04 -11.17 -4.81
N MET A 3 11.10 -11.12 -3.87
CA MET A 3 10.36 -9.90 -3.53
C MET A 3 11.19 -9.08 -2.55
N ARG A 4 11.30 -7.77 -2.77
CA ARG A 4 11.97 -6.81 -1.88
C ARG A 4 10.94 -5.82 -1.33
N ILE A 5 11.01 -5.58 -0.03
CA ILE A 5 10.19 -4.60 0.69
C ILE A 5 11.13 -3.54 1.25
N THR A 6 10.80 -2.28 1.04
CA THR A 6 11.56 -1.15 1.55
C THR A 6 10.62 -0.13 2.16
N HIS A 7 10.70 0.08 3.47
CA HIS A 7 9.93 1.14 4.13
C HIS A 7 10.58 2.49 3.84
N LEU A 8 9.88 3.33 3.09
CA LEU A 8 10.32 4.69 2.80
C LEU A 8 10.07 5.63 3.97
N GLY A 9 9.18 5.24 4.87
CA GLY A 9 8.91 5.89 6.15
C GLY A 9 7.62 5.39 6.76
N SER A 10 7.50 5.57 8.09
CA SER A 10 6.36 5.18 8.90
C SER A 10 6.14 6.19 10.02
N GLY A 11 4.88 6.45 10.35
CA GLY A 11 4.45 7.33 11.43
C GLY A 11 3.52 8.46 10.98
N SER A 12 3.02 9.24 11.94
CA SER A 12 2.00 10.28 11.75
C SER A 12 2.38 11.42 10.76
N ARG A 13 3.63 11.48 10.33
CA ARG A 13 4.10 12.45 9.32
C ARG A 13 4.07 11.92 7.89
N GLY A 14 3.81 10.64 7.72
CA GLY A 14 3.69 9.98 6.43
C GLY A 14 4.14 8.52 6.48
N ASN A 15 3.39 7.71 5.74
CA ASN A 15 3.64 6.28 5.55
C ASN A 15 3.83 5.99 4.07
N SER A 16 4.79 5.16 3.75
CA SER A 16 4.96 4.60 2.40
C SER A 16 5.90 3.40 2.44
N THR A 17 5.52 2.35 1.75
CA THR A 17 6.31 1.13 1.59
C THR A 17 6.44 0.78 0.11
N LEU A 18 7.66 0.59 -0.35
CA LEU A 18 7.97 0.16 -1.71
C LEU A 18 8.08 -1.37 -1.77
N LEU A 19 7.31 -1.98 -2.66
CA LEU A 19 7.37 -3.39 -3.05
C LEU A 19 8.02 -3.50 -4.43
N CYS A 20 9.01 -4.38 -4.56
CA CYS A 20 9.61 -4.71 -5.87
C CYS A 20 9.61 -6.23 -6.05
N SER A 21 9.16 -6.69 -7.21
CA SER A 21 9.24 -8.09 -7.64
C SER A 21 9.45 -8.16 -9.15
N GLY A 22 10.46 -8.86 -9.59
CA GLY A 22 10.86 -8.82 -11.00
C GLY A 22 11.21 -7.38 -11.41
N GLY A 23 10.59 -6.89 -12.49
CA GLY A 23 10.66 -5.50 -12.92
C GLY A 23 9.60 -4.57 -12.30
N THR A 24 8.62 -5.14 -11.58
CA THR A 24 7.43 -4.43 -11.09
C THR A 24 7.69 -3.73 -9.76
N ARG A 25 7.23 -2.48 -9.64
CA ARG A 25 7.36 -1.63 -8.46
C ARG A 25 6.02 -1.04 -8.05
N VAL A 26 5.65 -1.26 -6.80
CA VAL A 26 4.39 -0.76 -6.23
C VAL A 26 4.66 0.00 -4.94
N LEU A 27 4.01 1.15 -4.77
CA LEU A 27 3.93 1.82 -3.48
C LEU A 27 2.65 1.39 -2.76
N VAL A 28 2.79 0.99 -1.51
CA VAL A 28 1.69 0.92 -0.55
C VAL A 28 1.76 2.17 0.29
N ASP A 29 0.75 3.02 0.14
CA ASP A 29 0.63 4.37 0.67
C ASP A 29 1.62 5.40 0.10
N CYS A 30 1.19 6.67 0.12
CA CYS A 30 1.92 7.80 -0.42
C CYS A 30 1.64 9.06 0.44
N GLY A 31 2.00 8.96 1.73
CA GLY A 31 1.61 9.90 2.78
C GLY A 31 2.54 11.11 2.96
N PHE A 32 3.71 11.12 2.32
CA PHE A 32 4.63 12.26 2.33
C PHE A 32 4.28 13.28 1.25
N SER A 33 4.86 14.48 1.30
CA SER A 33 4.78 15.40 0.16
C SER A 33 5.43 14.80 -1.09
N LEU A 34 5.00 15.21 -2.28
CA LEU A 34 5.53 14.68 -3.54
C LEU A 34 7.06 14.79 -3.62
N ARG A 35 7.62 15.95 -3.21
CA ARG A 35 9.07 16.16 -3.15
C ARG A 35 9.76 15.17 -2.20
N GLN A 36 9.17 14.90 -1.04
CA GLN A 36 9.72 13.94 -0.09
C GLN A 36 9.64 12.51 -0.63
N MET A 37 8.53 12.16 -1.32
CA MET A 37 8.40 10.85 -1.97
C MET A 37 9.49 10.63 -3.01
N GLU A 38 9.70 11.59 -3.91
CA GLU A 38 10.75 11.53 -4.94
C GLU A 38 12.14 11.40 -4.31
N SER A 39 12.44 12.23 -3.30
CA SER A 39 13.71 12.16 -2.57
C SER A 39 13.93 10.78 -1.93
N ARG A 40 12.90 10.19 -1.31
CA ARG A 40 13.00 8.87 -0.65
C ARG A 40 13.17 7.74 -1.66
N LEU A 41 12.51 7.81 -2.81
CA LEU A 41 12.69 6.86 -3.91
C LEU A 41 14.12 6.93 -4.45
N HIS A 42 14.65 8.12 -4.72
CA HIS A 42 16.04 8.29 -5.18
C HIS A 42 17.05 7.77 -4.17
N LEU A 43 16.83 7.96 -2.85
CA LEU A 43 17.72 7.43 -1.80
C LEU A 43 17.84 5.89 -1.83
N VAL A 44 16.81 5.19 -2.33
CA VAL A 44 16.83 3.73 -2.48
C VAL A 44 17.10 3.29 -3.92
N GLY A 45 17.56 4.22 -4.79
CA GLY A 45 17.96 3.95 -6.17
C GLY A 45 16.79 3.66 -7.12
N VAL A 46 15.62 4.25 -6.86
CA VAL A 46 14.42 4.06 -7.67
C VAL A 46 13.98 5.37 -8.28
N GLU A 47 13.86 5.40 -9.60
CA GLU A 47 13.28 6.54 -10.31
C GLU A 47 11.76 6.55 -10.12
N PRO A 48 11.17 7.71 -9.73
CA PRO A 48 9.73 7.81 -9.51
C PRO A 48 8.88 7.33 -10.69
N GLN A 49 9.29 7.62 -11.93
CA GLN A 49 8.60 7.21 -13.15
C GLN A 49 8.65 5.71 -13.42
N SER A 50 9.41 4.95 -12.62
CA SER A 50 9.45 3.49 -12.70
C SER A 50 8.45 2.80 -11.76
N ILE A 51 7.62 3.57 -11.06
CA ILE A 51 6.53 3.03 -10.22
C ILE A 51 5.35 2.66 -11.13
N ASP A 52 4.95 1.40 -11.09
CA ASP A 52 3.84 0.87 -11.91
C ASP A 52 2.48 1.14 -11.27
N ALA A 53 2.40 1.07 -9.94
CA ALA A 53 1.14 1.27 -9.22
C ALA A 53 1.35 1.87 -7.83
N ILE A 54 0.32 2.56 -7.34
CA ILE A 54 0.18 3.05 -5.97
C ILE A 54 -1.11 2.48 -5.42
N LEU A 55 -1.06 1.75 -4.30
CA LEU A 55 -2.22 1.31 -3.56
C LEU A 55 -2.31 2.10 -2.26
N VAL A 56 -3.45 2.76 -2.03
CA VAL A 56 -3.72 3.50 -0.79
C VAL A 56 -4.58 2.62 0.12
N THR A 57 -4.09 2.39 1.34
CA THR A 57 -4.75 1.51 2.32
C THR A 57 -6.03 2.13 2.88
N HIS A 58 -6.02 3.44 3.13
CA HIS A 58 -7.17 4.21 3.60
C HIS A 58 -6.96 5.72 3.40
N HIS A 59 -8.02 6.51 3.68
CA HIS A 59 -8.07 7.93 3.28
C HIS A 59 -7.28 8.90 4.17
N HIS A 60 -6.73 8.48 5.32
CA HIS A 60 -5.99 9.39 6.20
C HIS A 60 -4.82 10.05 5.49
N SER A 61 -4.55 11.32 5.81
CA SER A 61 -3.63 12.16 5.05
C SER A 61 -2.17 11.69 5.07
N ASP A 62 -1.76 11.02 6.14
CA ASP A 62 -0.43 10.42 6.28
C ASP A 62 -0.25 9.11 5.49
N HIS A 63 -1.31 8.65 4.78
CA HIS A 63 -1.30 7.53 3.85
C HIS A 63 -1.61 7.97 2.41
N SER A 64 -2.50 8.95 2.22
CA SER A 64 -3.10 9.29 0.94
C SER A 64 -2.63 10.61 0.32
N ARG A 65 -2.00 11.49 1.12
CA ARG A 65 -1.74 12.92 0.82
C ARG A 65 -1.37 13.26 -0.61
N THR A 66 -0.49 12.52 -1.22
CA THR A 66 0.04 12.85 -2.55
C THR A 66 -0.21 11.75 -3.59
N ALA A 67 -0.95 10.69 -3.24
CA ALA A 67 -1.11 9.51 -4.07
C ALA A 67 -1.62 9.83 -5.48
N LYS A 68 -2.68 10.63 -5.62
CA LYS A 68 -3.20 11.04 -6.94
C LYS A 68 -2.19 11.86 -7.75
N ARG A 69 -1.57 12.87 -7.12
CA ARG A 69 -0.57 13.70 -7.82
C ARG A 69 0.66 12.90 -8.24
N ALA A 70 1.06 11.93 -7.43
CA ALA A 70 2.14 11.02 -7.73
C ALA A 70 1.77 10.11 -8.89
N SER A 71 0.57 9.50 -8.88
CA SER A 71 0.10 8.64 -9.96
C SER A 71 0.03 9.38 -11.30
N GLU A 72 -0.49 10.60 -11.31
CA GLU A 72 -0.54 11.44 -12.52
C GLU A 72 0.86 11.81 -13.04
N LYS A 73 1.75 12.23 -12.14
CA LYS A 73 3.10 12.68 -12.52
C LYS A 73 4.00 11.54 -13.00
N TRP A 74 3.84 10.35 -12.40
CA TRP A 74 4.70 9.19 -12.67
C TRP A 74 4.05 8.19 -13.63
N GLU A 75 2.80 8.47 -14.07
CA GLU A 75 2.00 7.59 -14.94
C GLU A 75 1.72 6.22 -14.28
N ALA A 76 1.69 6.18 -12.94
CA ALA A 76 1.41 4.98 -12.15
C ALA A 76 -0.09 4.78 -11.97
N THR A 77 -0.56 3.53 -12.01
CA THR A 77 -1.97 3.23 -11.73
C THR A 77 -2.29 3.43 -10.26
N LEU A 78 -3.31 4.25 -9.95
CA LEU A 78 -3.78 4.46 -8.59
C LEU A 78 -4.85 3.43 -8.23
N HIS A 79 -4.72 2.79 -7.06
CA HIS A 79 -5.70 1.86 -6.50
C HIS A 79 -6.11 2.29 -5.09
N ALA A 80 -7.40 2.24 -4.79
CA ALA A 80 -7.95 2.44 -3.45
C ALA A 80 -9.29 1.70 -3.30
N ASN A 81 -9.77 1.51 -2.07
CA ASN A 81 -11.16 1.08 -1.88
C ASN A 81 -12.14 2.23 -2.22
N LEU A 82 -13.42 1.90 -2.37
CA LEU A 82 -14.44 2.87 -2.80
C LEU A 82 -14.62 4.02 -1.80
N GLU A 83 -14.55 3.74 -0.49
CA GLU A 83 -14.66 4.76 0.55
C GLU A 83 -13.50 5.77 0.45
N THR A 84 -12.27 5.28 0.37
CA THR A 84 -11.07 6.12 0.21
C THR A 84 -11.17 6.98 -1.05
N ALA A 85 -11.51 6.38 -2.20
CA ALA A 85 -11.70 7.13 -3.44
C ALA A 85 -12.76 8.22 -3.30
N THR A 86 -13.90 7.92 -2.66
CA THR A 86 -14.99 8.85 -2.43
C THR A 86 -14.59 9.99 -1.50
N LYS A 87 -13.98 9.70 -0.34
CA LYS A 87 -13.53 10.70 0.63
C LYS A 87 -12.43 11.60 0.07
N MET A 88 -11.58 11.06 -0.80
CA MET A 88 -10.52 11.80 -1.47
C MET A 88 -10.99 12.56 -2.73
N GLY A 89 -12.24 12.36 -3.16
CA GLY A 89 -12.80 12.96 -4.37
C GLY A 89 -12.17 12.42 -5.67
N TRP A 90 -11.60 11.21 -5.64
CA TRP A 90 -11.05 10.56 -6.82
C TRP A 90 -12.14 9.87 -7.61
N GLN A 91 -12.21 10.15 -8.92
CA GLN A 91 -13.23 9.56 -9.77
C GLN A 91 -12.94 8.08 -10.01
N PRO A 92 -13.84 7.16 -9.57
CA PRO A 92 -13.67 5.74 -9.82
C PRO A 92 -13.51 5.45 -11.33
N MET A 93 -12.64 4.49 -11.65
CA MET A 93 -12.31 4.00 -12.98
C MET A 93 -11.56 4.98 -13.90
N SER A 94 -11.73 6.29 -13.75
CA SER A 94 -10.98 7.27 -14.57
C SER A 94 -9.71 7.79 -13.89
N GLU A 95 -9.73 8.00 -12.58
CA GLU A 95 -8.59 8.50 -11.81
C GLU A 95 -8.05 7.46 -10.81
N CYS A 96 -8.89 6.52 -10.38
CA CYS A 96 -8.55 5.51 -9.41
C CYS A 96 -9.27 4.19 -9.74
N ARG A 97 -8.53 3.09 -9.78
CA ARG A 97 -9.11 1.75 -9.86
C ARG A 97 -9.56 1.33 -8.47
N THR A 98 -10.86 1.20 -8.28
CA THR A 98 -11.42 0.80 -6.99
C THR A 98 -11.42 -0.72 -6.84
N PHE A 99 -11.21 -1.18 -5.60
CA PHE A 99 -11.27 -2.60 -5.23
C PHE A 99 -12.17 -2.81 -4.01
N GLY A 100 -12.73 -4.01 -3.87
CA GLY A 100 -13.35 -4.50 -2.66
C GLY A 100 -12.37 -5.28 -1.78
N GLY A 101 -12.76 -5.54 -0.54
CA GLY A 101 -11.98 -6.42 0.33
C GLY A 101 -11.92 -7.83 -0.26
N LEU A 102 -10.74 -8.47 -0.19
CA LEU A 102 -10.43 -9.78 -0.75
C LEU A 102 -10.45 -9.87 -2.29
N ASP A 103 -10.54 -8.74 -3.00
CA ASP A 103 -10.38 -8.72 -4.45
C ASP A 103 -8.88 -8.71 -4.82
N ARG A 104 -8.44 -9.76 -5.51
CA ARG A 104 -7.05 -9.83 -5.96
C ARG A 104 -6.79 -8.84 -7.09
N ILE A 105 -5.80 -7.99 -6.90
CA ILE A 105 -5.35 -6.97 -7.86
C ILE A 105 -4.09 -7.50 -8.55
N GLY A 106 -4.19 -7.88 -9.82
CA GLY A 106 -3.02 -8.19 -10.64
C GLY A 106 -2.32 -6.90 -11.07
N ILE A 107 -1.06 -6.74 -10.70
CA ILE A 107 -0.23 -5.61 -11.17
C ILE A 107 0.54 -6.04 -12.43
N SER A 108 1.15 -7.21 -12.37
CA SER A 108 1.86 -7.85 -13.47
C SER A 108 1.89 -9.36 -13.28
N ASP A 109 2.54 -10.09 -14.18
CA ASP A 109 2.78 -11.53 -14.02
C ASP A 109 3.67 -11.83 -12.79
N ASP A 110 4.50 -10.86 -12.38
CA ASP A 110 5.42 -11.00 -11.25
C ASP A 110 4.84 -10.54 -9.91
N LEU A 111 3.71 -9.85 -9.88
CA LEU A 111 3.20 -9.27 -8.64
C LEU A 111 1.68 -9.12 -8.64
N SER A 112 1.04 -9.65 -7.63
CA SER A 112 -0.37 -9.38 -7.29
C SER A 112 -0.51 -8.96 -5.83
N LEU A 113 -1.55 -8.17 -5.57
CA LEU A 113 -1.91 -7.67 -4.23
C LEU A 113 -3.29 -8.18 -3.85
N LEU A 114 -3.46 -8.54 -2.58
CA LEU A 114 -4.74 -8.91 -1.99
C LEU A 114 -5.00 -7.99 -0.79
N PRO A 115 -5.95 -7.05 -0.90
CA PRO A 115 -6.36 -6.21 0.23
C PRO A 115 -7.21 -7.03 1.20
N ILE A 116 -6.86 -6.99 2.48
CA ILE A 116 -7.60 -7.64 3.57
C ILE A 116 -8.18 -6.54 4.46
N PRO A 117 -9.51 -6.41 4.58
CA PRO A 117 -10.12 -5.43 5.47
C PRO A 117 -9.66 -5.61 6.92
N VAL A 118 -9.26 -4.52 7.54
CA VAL A 118 -8.83 -4.49 8.94
C VAL A 118 -9.45 -3.30 9.67
N PRO A 119 -9.87 -3.44 10.93
CA PRO A 119 -10.43 -2.35 11.71
C PRO A 119 -9.40 -1.25 11.97
N HIS A 120 -9.78 0.00 11.72
CA HIS A 120 -9.00 1.16 12.08
C HIS A 120 -9.90 2.40 12.17
N ASP A 121 -10.15 2.87 13.39
CA ASP A 121 -11.09 3.97 13.67
C ASP A 121 -12.40 3.81 12.88
N ASP A 122 -12.82 4.82 12.12
CA ASP A 122 -13.98 4.82 11.22
C ASP A 122 -13.60 4.77 9.73
N ALA A 123 -12.38 4.33 9.42
CA ALA A 123 -11.87 4.19 8.06
C ALA A 123 -11.95 2.75 7.57
N ASP A 124 -12.35 2.57 6.30
CA ASP A 124 -12.20 1.30 5.56
C ASP A 124 -10.70 1.07 5.26
N ASN A 125 -9.97 0.60 6.26
CA ASN A 125 -8.56 0.29 6.12
C ASN A 125 -8.33 -1.14 5.61
N VAL A 126 -7.23 -1.35 4.88
CA VAL A 126 -6.81 -2.67 4.42
C VAL A 126 -5.36 -2.95 4.75
N ALA A 127 -5.09 -4.18 5.20
CA ALA A 127 -3.77 -4.77 5.10
C ALA A 127 -3.55 -5.28 3.67
N VAL A 128 -2.32 -5.35 3.21
CA VAL A 128 -1.97 -5.79 1.85
C VAL A 128 -1.12 -7.05 1.90
N ILE A 129 -1.60 -8.12 1.27
CA ILE A 129 -0.81 -9.32 1.04
C ILE A 129 -0.29 -9.28 -0.41
N ALA A 130 1.01 -9.12 -0.56
CA ALA A 130 1.68 -9.21 -1.85
C ALA A 130 2.07 -10.66 -2.14
N THR A 131 1.85 -11.11 -3.37
CA THR A 131 2.27 -12.43 -3.84
C THR A 131 3.07 -12.25 -5.14
N ASN A 132 4.30 -12.80 -5.18
CA ASN A 132 5.12 -12.73 -6.38
C ASN A 132 4.86 -13.92 -7.34
N GLY A 133 5.46 -13.89 -8.54
CA GLY A 133 5.33 -14.94 -9.53
C GLY A 133 5.81 -16.34 -9.07
N ASP A 134 6.73 -16.41 -8.10
CA ASP A 134 7.18 -17.67 -7.48
C ASP A 134 6.24 -18.15 -6.34
N GLY A 135 5.13 -17.45 -6.07
CA GLY A 135 4.19 -17.77 -5.00
C GLY A 135 4.65 -17.35 -3.59
N ARG A 136 5.76 -16.62 -3.45
CA ARG A 136 6.18 -16.06 -2.16
C ARG A 136 5.27 -14.92 -1.76
N ARG A 137 4.94 -14.89 -0.47
CA ARG A 137 3.97 -13.94 0.08
C ARG A 137 4.61 -13.04 1.12
N ALA A 138 4.19 -11.78 1.12
CA ALA A 138 4.55 -10.81 2.15
C ALA A 138 3.33 -10.00 2.56
N ALA A 139 3.25 -9.64 3.85
CA ALA A 139 2.18 -8.82 4.39
C ALA A 139 2.71 -7.43 4.77
N ILE A 140 1.93 -6.40 4.43
CA ILE A 140 2.09 -5.03 4.91
C ILE A 140 0.81 -4.66 5.64
N VAL A 141 0.93 -4.41 6.93
CA VAL A 141 -0.19 -4.10 7.83
C VAL A 141 0.11 -2.76 8.49
N THR A 142 -0.62 -1.73 8.10
CA THR A 142 -0.53 -0.39 8.67
C THR A 142 -1.80 -0.07 9.45
N ASP A 143 -1.67 0.69 10.51
CA ASP A 143 -2.80 1.18 11.32
C ASP A 143 -3.79 0.07 11.72
N LEU A 144 -3.27 -1.00 12.28
CA LEU A 144 -4.07 -2.12 12.74
C LEU A 144 -4.69 -1.80 14.11
N GLY A 145 -6.00 -1.57 14.15
CA GLY A 145 -6.73 -1.39 15.41
C GLY A 145 -6.80 -2.68 16.22
N GLU A 146 -7.21 -3.76 15.59
CA GLU A 146 -7.19 -5.12 16.17
C GLU A 146 -7.00 -6.18 15.08
N SER A 147 -6.46 -7.32 15.48
CA SER A 147 -6.27 -8.45 14.56
C SER A 147 -7.59 -9.16 14.30
N THR A 148 -7.86 -9.49 13.03
CA THR A 148 -9.04 -10.24 12.61
C THR A 148 -8.69 -11.69 12.28
N VAL A 149 -9.70 -12.58 12.40
CA VAL A 149 -9.53 -13.98 11.97
C VAL A 149 -9.14 -14.08 10.51
N GLU A 150 -9.71 -13.21 9.67
CA GLU A 150 -9.41 -13.18 8.24
C GLU A 150 -7.97 -12.74 7.96
N LEU A 151 -7.50 -11.66 8.59
CA LEU A 151 -6.11 -11.25 8.49
C LEU A 151 -5.17 -12.39 8.92
N ASN A 152 -5.43 -13.00 10.07
CA ASN A 152 -4.58 -14.07 10.63
C ASN A 152 -4.46 -15.27 9.68
N LYS A 153 -5.53 -15.68 9.01
CA LYS A 153 -5.47 -16.74 7.98
C LYS A 153 -4.52 -16.37 6.84
N HIS A 154 -4.55 -15.11 6.42
CA HIS A 154 -3.72 -14.62 5.31
C HIS A 154 -2.26 -14.35 5.71
N LEU A 155 -1.96 -14.11 6.98
CA LEU A 155 -0.59 -13.99 7.48
C LEU A 155 0.15 -15.33 7.49
N ILE A 156 -0.58 -16.43 7.66
CA ILE A 156 0.01 -17.78 7.61
C ILE A 156 0.61 -18.03 6.24
N GLY A 157 1.88 -18.45 6.20
CA GLY A 157 2.62 -18.71 4.97
C GLY A 157 3.25 -17.46 4.33
N CYS A 158 3.12 -16.28 4.92
CA CYS A 158 3.92 -15.12 4.53
C CYS A 158 5.38 -15.31 4.95
N SER A 159 6.30 -15.08 4.02
CA SER A 159 7.75 -15.15 4.29
C SER A 159 8.28 -13.88 4.97
N HIS A 160 7.50 -12.80 4.90
CA HIS A 160 7.76 -11.52 5.56
C HIS A 160 6.45 -10.89 6.01
N ILE A 161 6.42 -10.35 7.23
CA ILE A 161 5.28 -9.63 7.77
C ILE A 161 5.81 -8.30 8.34
N SER A 162 5.33 -7.20 7.78
CA SER A 162 5.56 -5.86 8.29
C SER A 162 4.28 -5.38 8.95
N ILE A 163 4.33 -5.17 10.27
CA ILE A 163 3.20 -4.63 11.04
C ILE A 163 3.65 -3.34 11.69
N GLU A 164 2.89 -2.27 11.49
CA GLU A 164 3.04 -1.06 12.27
C GLU A 164 2.41 -1.26 13.65
N ALA A 165 3.24 -1.17 14.68
CA ALA A 165 2.81 -1.28 16.06
C ALA A 165 2.72 0.12 16.70
N ASN A 166 1.59 0.77 16.59
CA ASN A 166 1.27 1.96 17.37
C ASN A 166 0.85 1.51 18.76
N TYR A 167 1.82 1.43 19.68
CA TYR A 167 1.59 0.99 21.05
C TYR A 167 1.46 2.20 21.97
N ASP A 168 0.27 2.39 22.56
CA ASP A 168 0.08 3.28 23.71
C ASP A 168 0.28 2.48 24.99
N SER A 169 1.41 2.70 25.69
CA SER A 169 1.72 2.03 26.95
C SER A 169 0.81 2.41 28.12
N LYS A 170 -0.21 3.28 27.90
CA LYS A 170 -1.13 3.77 28.94
C LYS A 170 -2.56 3.22 28.83
N ARG A 171 -2.79 2.23 27.97
CA ARG A 171 -4.05 1.47 27.93
C ARG A 171 -3.88 0.09 28.45
#